data_53899fb4879e721dd42476e99ce98451
#
_entry.id   53899fb4879e721dd42476e99ce98451
#
_cell.length_a   1.000
_cell.length_b   1.000
_cell.length_c   1.000
_cell.angle_alpha   90.00
_cell.angle_beta   90.00
_cell.angle_gamma   90.00
#
_symmetry.space_group_name_H-M   'P 1'
#
loop_
_entity.id
_entity.type
_entity.pdbx_description
1 polymer ?
#
loop_
_entity_poly.entity_id
_entity_poly.type
_entity_poly.pdbx_seq_one_letter_code
_entity_poly.pdbx_strand_id
1 'polypeptide(L)'
;VIVTGESVRRDYMSVYGYPGPTTPWLNTAPGLFIDGYTSAAASTVPSLSRTLIYDYEQNPDSGNNVVALAAKAGYSTWWISNQGKLGEHDTRISVIASDAEHTVFLKKGSFASRKTDDMLLLQETERALADKSSPKVIFLHMMGSHPNPCDRLHSWPNHYLEQYPRKVACYLASISKLDNFLGQLDGILRRHSRHFAML
;
A
#
# COMPACT_ATOMS: atom_id res chain seq x y z
N VAL A 1 10.57 1.96 4.15
CA VAL A 1 9.50 1.36 3.34
C VAL A 1 8.31 2.29 3.34
N ILE A 2 7.70 2.51 2.17
CA ILE A 2 6.52 3.35 1.99
C ILE A 2 5.37 2.44 1.56
N VAL A 3 4.32 2.35 2.38
CA VAL A 3 3.15 1.51 2.09
C VAL A 3 1.99 2.39 1.65
N THR A 4 1.56 2.21 0.41
CA THR A 4 0.37 2.87 -0.11
C THR A 4 -0.81 1.90 -0.06
N GLY A 5 -1.72 2.13 0.89
CA GLY A 5 -3.00 1.44 0.98
C GLY A 5 -3.98 1.95 -0.08
N GLU A 6 -5.14 1.27 -0.19
CA GLU A 6 -6.19 1.62 -1.16
C GLU A 6 -7.56 1.56 -0.50
N SER A 7 -8.37 2.59 -0.74
CA SER A 7 -9.80 2.69 -0.36
C SER A 7 -10.10 2.45 1.15
N VAL A 8 -9.16 2.78 2.03
CA VAL A 8 -9.37 2.70 3.49
C VAL A 8 -9.85 4.05 4.02
N ARG A 9 -10.93 4.02 4.78
CA ARG A 9 -11.41 5.21 5.51
C ARG A 9 -10.95 5.12 6.96
N ARG A 10 -10.34 6.19 7.43
CA ARG A 10 -9.89 6.37 8.81
C ARG A 10 -10.96 6.05 9.86
N ASP A 11 -12.20 6.46 9.60
CA ASP A 11 -13.32 6.29 10.53
C ASP A 11 -13.65 4.82 10.85
N TYR A 12 -13.12 3.88 10.08
CA TYR A 12 -13.30 2.44 10.31
C TYR A 12 -12.04 1.77 10.89
N MET A 13 -11.03 2.54 11.28
CA MET A 13 -9.80 2.03 11.91
C MET A 13 -9.85 2.26 13.42
N SER A 14 -9.66 1.20 14.22
CA SER A 14 -9.72 1.33 15.67
C SER A 14 -8.62 2.21 16.26
N VAL A 15 -7.47 2.30 15.59
CA VAL A 15 -6.38 3.23 15.97
C VAL A 15 -6.83 4.71 15.92
N TYR A 16 -7.88 5.02 15.18
CA TYR A 16 -8.50 6.35 15.12
C TYR A 16 -9.86 6.42 15.80
N GLY A 17 -10.18 5.45 16.65
CA GLY A 17 -11.38 5.49 17.49
C GLY A 17 -12.59 4.70 16.97
N TYR A 18 -12.49 3.91 15.90
CA TYR A 18 -13.55 2.99 15.53
C TYR A 18 -13.80 1.97 16.65
N PRO A 19 -15.05 1.71 17.08
CA PRO A 19 -15.32 0.86 18.25
C PRO A 19 -15.03 -0.64 18.03
N GLY A 20 -14.93 -1.10 16.78
CA GLY A 20 -14.59 -2.49 16.47
C GLY A 20 -13.09 -2.73 16.36
N PRO A 21 -12.59 -3.96 16.58
CA PRO A 21 -11.17 -4.29 16.60
C PRO A 21 -10.60 -4.46 15.16
N THR A 22 -10.65 -3.41 14.36
CA THR A 22 -10.22 -3.46 12.95
C THR A 22 -8.71 -3.31 12.75
N THR A 23 -8.03 -2.62 13.68
CA THR A 23 -6.58 -2.39 13.59
C THR A 23 -5.87 -2.67 14.93
N PRO A 24 -5.95 -3.92 15.47
CA PRO A 24 -5.40 -4.24 16.78
C PRO A 24 -3.87 -4.11 16.84
N TRP A 25 -3.13 -4.40 15.77
CA TRP A 25 -1.69 -4.23 15.73
C TRP A 25 -1.32 -2.74 15.74
N LEU A 26 -1.96 -1.91 14.90
CA LEU A 26 -1.71 -0.46 14.87
C LEU A 26 -2.04 0.22 16.20
N ASN A 27 -3.03 -0.28 16.95
CA ASN A 27 -3.36 0.25 18.29
C ASN A 27 -2.17 0.16 19.28
N THR A 28 -1.23 -0.73 19.05
CA THR A 28 -0.05 -0.98 19.92
C THR A 28 1.28 -0.71 19.23
N ALA A 29 1.28 -0.49 17.92
CA ALA A 29 2.49 -0.23 17.16
C ALA A 29 3.15 1.09 17.61
N PRO A 30 4.48 1.11 17.78
CA PRO A 30 5.19 2.35 18.01
C PRO A 30 5.18 3.20 16.74
N GLY A 31 4.78 4.45 16.84
CA GLY A 31 4.75 5.33 15.67
C GLY A 31 4.00 6.62 15.90
N LEU A 32 4.00 7.45 14.89
CA LEU A 32 3.22 8.68 14.82
C LEU A 32 1.98 8.44 13.97
N PHE A 33 0.81 8.61 14.55
CA PHE A 33 -0.48 8.56 13.86
C PHE A 33 -0.95 9.99 13.58
N ILE A 34 -0.97 10.36 12.31
CA ILE A 34 -1.35 11.71 11.89
C ILE A 34 -2.88 11.80 11.82
N ASP A 35 -3.45 12.63 12.68
CA ASP A 35 -4.86 12.97 12.61
C ASP A 35 -5.08 14.10 11.59
N GLY A 36 -6.21 14.05 10.87
CA GLY A 36 -6.55 15.04 9.85
C GLY A 36 -5.84 14.89 8.50
N TYR A 37 -5.05 13.84 8.28
CA TYR A 37 -4.51 13.55 6.96
C TYR A 37 -5.64 13.17 5.99
N THR A 38 -5.68 13.83 4.84
CA THR A 38 -6.70 13.63 3.79
C THR A 38 -6.03 13.18 2.51
N SER A 39 -6.65 12.24 1.80
CA SER A 39 -6.20 11.85 0.46
C SER A 39 -6.20 13.07 -0.47
N ALA A 40 -5.19 13.20 -1.31
CA ALA A 40 -5.05 14.30 -2.26
C ALA A 40 -6.12 14.30 -3.36
N ALA A 41 -6.83 13.19 -3.56
CA ALA A 41 -8.00 13.08 -4.44
C ALA A 41 -8.85 11.87 -4.09
N ALA A 42 -10.05 11.77 -4.69
CA ALA A 42 -11.03 10.71 -4.46
C ALA A 42 -10.72 9.39 -5.18
N SER A 43 -9.74 9.35 -6.09
CA SER A 43 -9.36 8.15 -6.84
C SER A 43 -7.84 8.02 -6.93
N THR A 44 -7.35 6.81 -7.16
CA THR A 44 -5.94 6.41 -7.05
C THR A 44 -5.02 7.25 -7.93
N VAL A 45 -5.30 7.37 -9.22
CA VAL A 45 -4.39 8.05 -10.16
C VAL A 45 -4.17 9.52 -9.78
N PRO A 46 -5.19 10.37 -9.64
CA PRO A 46 -4.96 11.76 -9.25
C PRO A 46 -4.43 11.90 -7.81
N SER A 47 -4.81 11.00 -6.88
CA SER A 47 -4.30 11.04 -5.51
C SER A 47 -2.81 10.75 -5.47
N LEU A 48 -2.36 9.66 -6.06
CA LEU A 48 -0.94 9.30 -6.07
C LEU A 48 -0.10 10.26 -6.93
N SER A 49 -0.65 10.77 -8.03
CA SER A 49 0.05 11.78 -8.83
C SER A 49 0.35 13.04 -8.01
N ARG A 50 -0.64 13.55 -7.26
CA ARG A 50 -0.46 14.71 -6.38
C ARG A 50 0.43 14.45 -5.17
N THR A 51 0.49 13.21 -4.73
CA THR A 51 1.30 12.82 -3.56
C THR A 51 2.76 12.57 -3.95
N LEU A 52 3.01 11.97 -5.11
CA LEU A 52 4.32 11.46 -5.50
C LEU A 52 5.07 12.35 -6.49
N ILE A 53 4.36 13.17 -7.29
CA ILE A 53 4.98 14.08 -8.27
C ILE A 53 5.14 15.46 -7.62
N TYR A 54 6.33 16.02 -7.72
CA TYR A 54 6.61 17.38 -7.25
C TYR A 54 5.88 18.39 -8.14
N ASP A 55 5.18 19.33 -7.50
CA ASP A 55 4.45 20.43 -8.16
C ASP A 55 3.51 19.97 -9.29
N TYR A 56 2.79 18.87 -9.05
CA TYR A 56 1.93 18.23 -10.05
C TYR A 56 0.93 19.17 -10.75
N GLU A 57 0.38 20.14 -10.02
CA GLU A 57 -0.65 21.05 -10.56
C GLU A 57 -0.07 22.05 -11.56
N GLN A 58 1.18 22.46 -11.39
CA GLN A 58 1.86 23.44 -12.28
C GLN A 58 2.77 22.75 -13.29
N ASN A 59 3.39 21.65 -12.91
CA ASN A 59 4.30 20.89 -13.75
C ASN A 59 4.04 19.39 -13.59
N PRO A 60 3.09 18.82 -14.35
CA PRO A 60 2.71 17.41 -14.23
C PRO A 60 3.74 16.45 -14.85
N ASP A 61 5.00 16.83 -14.94
CA ASP A 61 6.07 15.93 -15.40
C ASP A 61 6.21 14.76 -14.44
N SER A 62 5.82 13.58 -14.91
CA SER A 62 5.86 12.35 -14.13
C SER A 62 7.28 11.90 -13.77
N GLY A 63 8.30 12.36 -14.45
CA GLY A 63 9.72 12.11 -14.12
C GLY A 63 10.24 12.89 -12.91
N ASN A 64 9.50 13.94 -12.47
CA ASN A 64 9.84 14.71 -11.28
C ASN A 64 9.09 14.19 -10.04
N ASN A 65 9.40 12.99 -9.61
CA ASN A 65 8.69 12.29 -8.55
C ASN A 65 9.61 11.76 -7.45
N VAL A 66 9.02 11.35 -6.34
CA VAL A 66 9.77 10.89 -5.15
C VAL A 66 10.58 9.61 -5.40
N VAL A 67 10.17 8.76 -6.35
CA VAL A 67 10.91 7.53 -6.71
C VAL A 67 12.21 7.91 -7.41
N ALA A 68 12.12 8.75 -8.44
CA ALA A 68 13.30 9.30 -9.15
C ALA A 68 14.22 10.08 -8.20
N LEU A 69 13.65 10.84 -7.26
CA LEU A 69 14.42 11.57 -6.25
C LEU A 69 15.23 10.61 -5.36
N ALA A 70 14.58 9.54 -4.87
CA ALA A 70 15.26 8.54 -4.04
C ALA A 70 16.40 7.85 -4.81
N ALA A 71 16.18 7.48 -6.07
CA ALA A 71 17.23 6.91 -6.92
C ALA A 71 18.41 7.88 -7.13
N LYS A 72 18.12 9.16 -7.44
CA LYS A 72 19.15 10.21 -7.57
C LYS A 72 19.90 10.48 -6.26
N ALA A 73 19.27 10.26 -5.12
CA ALA A 73 19.89 10.37 -3.81
C ALA A 73 20.75 9.14 -3.43
N GLY A 74 20.90 8.17 -4.33
CA GLY A 74 21.77 6.99 -4.15
C GLY A 74 21.11 5.82 -3.41
N TYR A 75 19.78 5.82 -3.28
CA TYR A 75 19.05 4.67 -2.76
C TYR A 75 18.78 3.64 -3.86
N SER A 76 18.95 2.36 -3.56
CA SER A 76 18.35 1.30 -4.37
C SER A 76 16.85 1.35 -4.19
N THR A 77 16.13 1.55 -5.30
CA THR A 77 14.68 1.81 -5.28
C THR A 77 13.91 0.62 -5.81
N TRP A 78 12.87 0.23 -5.05
CA TRP A 78 12.00 -0.88 -5.38
C TRP A 78 10.55 -0.40 -5.43
N TRP A 79 9.83 -0.75 -6.50
CA TRP A 79 8.38 -0.60 -6.59
C TRP A 79 7.73 -1.96 -6.70
N ILE A 80 6.99 -2.36 -5.66
CA ILE A 80 6.32 -3.66 -5.57
C ILE A 80 4.82 -3.43 -5.47
N SER A 81 4.07 -3.88 -6.47
CA SER A 81 2.66 -3.53 -6.64
C SER A 81 1.76 -4.73 -6.83
N ASN A 82 0.62 -4.73 -6.12
CA ASN A 82 -0.51 -5.61 -6.38
C ASN A 82 -1.57 -4.96 -7.30
N GLN A 83 -1.29 -3.78 -7.83
CA GLN A 83 -2.08 -3.14 -8.89
C GLN A 83 -1.63 -3.61 -10.28
N GLY A 84 -2.42 -3.30 -11.33
CA GLY A 84 -2.05 -3.63 -12.70
C GLY A 84 -0.88 -2.78 -13.22
N LYS A 85 -0.13 -3.32 -14.17
CA LYS A 85 0.91 -2.59 -14.90
C LYS A 85 0.38 -1.89 -16.15
N LEU A 86 -0.61 -2.50 -16.80
CA LEU A 86 -1.19 -2.08 -18.08
C LEU A 86 -2.70 -1.90 -17.94
N GLY A 87 -3.19 -0.68 -18.14
CA GLY A 87 -4.61 -0.37 -18.13
C GLY A 87 -4.83 1.11 -18.35
N GLU A 88 -6.03 1.48 -18.78
CA GLU A 88 -6.38 2.88 -19.08
C GLU A 88 -6.21 3.81 -17.88
N HIS A 89 -6.34 3.27 -16.66
CA HIS A 89 -6.22 4.03 -15.42
C HIS A 89 -4.88 3.84 -14.70
N ASP A 90 -4.08 2.83 -15.07
CA ASP A 90 -2.84 2.49 -14.37
C ASP A 90 -1.60 3.16 -14.98
N THR A 91 -1.70 3.71 -16.17
CA THR A 91 -0.57 4.15 -17.00
C THR A 91 0.32 5.19 -16.31
N ARG A 92 -0.27 6.17 -15.62
CA ARG A 92 0.50 7.23 -14.96
C ARG A 92 1.26 6.72 -13.73
N ILE A 93 0.64 5.87 -12.94
CA ILE A 93 1.30 5.27 -11.76
C ILE A 93 2.37 4.28 -12.19
N SER A 94 2.16 3.56 -13.29
CA SER A 94 3.17 2.69 -13.89
C SER A 94 4.39 3.48 -14.41
N VAL A 95 4.19 4.70 -14.90
CA VAL A 95 5.30 5.59 -15.30
C VAL A 95 6.12 6.00 -14.07
N ILE A 96 5.48 6.47 -12.98
CA ILE A 96 6.18 6.77 -11.73
C ILE A 96 6.94 5.53 -11.21
N ALA A 97 6.29 4.37 -11.26
CA ALA A 97 6.90 3.11 -10.85
C ALA A 97 8.14 2.74 -11.68
N SER A 98 8.17 3.11 -12.98
CA SER A 98 9.29 2.81 -13.88
C SER A 98 10.56 3.58 -13.56
N ASP A 99 10.50 4.62 -12.74
CA ASP A 99 11.68 5.33 -12.24
C ASP A 99 12.38 4.58 -11.08
N ALA A 100 11.78 3.50 -10.57
CA ALA A 100 12.45 2.61 -9.65
C ALA A 100 13.45 1.69 -10.39
N GLU A 101 14.60 1.44 -9.76
CA GLU A 101 15.61 0.50 -10.27
C GLU A 101 15.05 -0.92 -10.45
N HIS A 102 14.16 -1.32 -9.51
CA HIS A 102 13.51 -2.62 -9.52
C HIS A 102 11.99 -2.47 -9.46
N THR A 103 11.29 -3.11 -10.39
CA THR A 103 9.82 -3.10 -10.42
C THR A 103 9.26 -4.51 -10.40
N VAL A 104 8.31 -4.76 -9.50
CA VAL A 104 7.57 -6.02 -9.41
C VAL A 104 6.07 -5.72 -9.43
N PHE A 105 5.38 -6.22 -10.46
CA PHE A 105 3.93 -6.16 -10.55
C PHE A 105 3.35 -7.57 -10.45
N LEU A 106 2.55 -7.83 -9.42
CA LEU A 106 1.89 -9.14 -9.24
C LEU A 106 0.83 -9.42 -10.33
N LYS A 107 0.34 -8.36 -10.96
CA LYS A 107 -0.59 -8.41 -12.09
C LYS A 107 0.07 -7.89 -13.35
N LYS A 108 0.06 -8.70 -14.41
CA LYS A 108 0.65 -8.31 -15.71
C LYS A 108 -0.29 -7.46 -16.57
N GLY A 109 -1.59 -7.53 -16.34
CA GLY A 109 -2.62 -6.75 -17.05
C GLY A 109 -3.19 -5.62 -16.20
N SER A 110 -4.46 -5.22 -16.46
CA SER A 110 -5.19 -4.26 -15.64
C SER A 110 -5.43 -4.75 -14.20
N PHE A 111 -5.89 -3.88 -13.32
CA PHE A 111 -6.22 -4.24 -11.93
C PHE A 111 -7.23 -5.40 -11.83
N ALA A 112 -8.08 -5.59 -12.84
CA ALA A 112 -9.10 -6.65 -12.89
C ALA A 112 -8.57 -7.99 -13.44
N SER A 113 -7.38 -8.03 -14.03
CA SER A 113 -6.90 -9.17 -14.81
C SER A 113 -6.65 -10.45 -14.00
N ARG A 114 -6.41 -10.34 -12.68
CA ARG A 114 -6.18 -11.47 -11.78
C ARG A 114 -6.49 -11.09 -10.35
N LYS A 115 -7.17 -11.97 -9.63
CA LYS A 115 -7.29 -11.86 -8.16
C LYS A 115 -5.96 -12.27 -7.54
N THR A 116 -5.26 -11.33 -6.96
CA THR A 116 -4.00 -11.54 -6.22
C THR A 116 -4.14 -10.99 -4.82
N ASP A 117 -3.43 -11.58 -3.88
CA ASP A 117 -3.45 -11.20 -2.48
C ASP A 117 -2.33 -10.22 -2.17
N ASP A 118 -2.63 -9.17 -1.39
CA ASP A 118 -1.62 -8.24 -0.90
C ASP A 118 -0.56 -8.93 -0.02
N MET A 119 -0.89 -10.04 0.63
CA MET A 119 0.07 -10.81 1.42
C MET A 119 1.26 -11.33 0.59
N LEU A 120 1.09 -11.46 -0.74
CA LEU A 120 2.20 -11.81 -1.64
C LEU A 120 3.26 -10.70 -1.75
N LEU A 121 2.90 -9.45 -1.46
CA LEU A 121 3.85 -8.34 -1.42
C LEU A 121 4.92 -8.56 -0.33
N LEU A 122 4.61 -9.29 0.74
CA LEU A 122 5.57 -9.60 1.81
C LEU A 122 6.74 -10.45 1.29
N GLN A 123 6.47 -11.45 0.45
CA GLN A 123 7.51 -12.30 -0.14
C GLN A 123 8.43 -11.49 -1.06
N GLU A 124 7.84 -10.60 -1.88
CA GLU A 124 8.63 -9.73 -2.75
C GLU A 124 9.43 -8.70 -1.94
N THR A 125 8.89 -8.25 -0.82
CA THR A 125 9.61 -7.38 0.12
C THR A 125 10.81 -8.10 0.74
N GLU A 126 10.66 -9.35 1.16
CA GLU A 126 11.78 -10.16 1.66
C GLU A 126 12.87 -10.35 0.60
N ARG A 127 12.50 -10.57 -0.67
CA ARG A 127 13.45 -10.64 -1.79
C ARG A 127 14.20 -9.32 -1.98
N ALA A 128 13.49 -8.19 -1.95
CA ALA A 128 14.10 -6.86 -2.03
C ALA A 128 15.06 -6.61 -0.85
N LEU A 129 14.71 -7.04 0.35
CA LEU A 129 15.56 -6.89 1.54
C LEU A 129 16.78 -7.81 1.53
N ALA A 130 16.69 -8.98 0.89
CA ALA A 130 17.81 -9.90 0.73
C ALA A 130 18.84 -9.43 -0.31
N ASP A 131 18.48 -8.51 -1.19
CA ASP A 131 19.41 -7.85 -2.10
C ASP A 131 20.47 -7.08 -1.30
N LYS A 132 21.73 -7.06 -1.76
CA LYS A 132 22.86 -6.49 -1.03
C LYS A 132 23.00 -4.98 -1.15
N SER A 133 22.27 -4.35 -2.06
CA SER A 133 22.29 -2.88 -2.23
C SER A 133 21.76 -2.19 -0.97
N SER A 134 22.36 -1.09 -0.57
CA SER A 134 21.97 -0.31 0.61
C SER A 134 22.53 1.11 0.49
N PRO A 135 21.80 2.16 0.92
CA PRO A 135 20.46 2.10 1.51
C PRO A 135 19.35 1.83 0.49
N LYS A 136 18.14 1.44 0.96
CA LYS A 136 16.99 1.11 0.10
C LYS A 136 15.75 1.97 0.39
N VAL A 137 14.98 2.25 -0.65
CA VAL A 137 13.59 2.70 -0.53
C VAL A 137 12.68 1.70 -1.26
N ILE A 138 11.72 1.13 -0.54
CA ILE A 138 10.77 0.16 -1.07
C ILE A 138 9.38 0.79 -1.03
N PHE A 139 8.75 0.94 -2.19
CA PHE A 139 7.37 1.39 -2.35
C PHE A 139 6.48 0.16 -2.52
N LEU A 140 5.54 -0.03 -1.59
CA LEU A 140 4.54 -1.10 -1.64
C LEU A 140 3.20 -0.50 -2.03
N HIS A 141 2.65 -0.91 -3.16
CA HIS A 141 1.37 -0.44 -3.67
C HIS A 141 0.34 -1.56 -3.60
N MET A 142 -0.57 -1.46 -2.64
CA MET A 142 -1.54 -2.49 -2.30
C MET A 142 -2.81 -2.40 -3.16
N MET A 143 -3.57 -3.49 -3.20
CA MET A 143 -4.97 -3.50 -3.63
C MET A 143 -5.90 -3.07 -2.49
N GLY A 144 -5.50 -3.32 -1.25
CA GLY A 144 -6.18 -2.87 -0.04
C GLY A 144 -7.66 -3.25 0.02
N SER A 145 -8.48 -2.24 0.33
CA SER A 145 -9.94 -2.37 0.41
C SER A 145 -10.67 -1.97 -0.89
N HIS A 146 -9.95 -1.95 -2.04
CA HIS A 146 -10.53 -1.59 -3.35
C HIS A 146 -11.86 -2.32 -3.60
N PRO A 147 -12.90 -1.67 -4.13
CA PRO A 147 -14.16 -2.31 -4.50
C PRO A 147 -13.96 -3.51 -5.46
N ASN A 148 -14.64 -4.64 -5.24
CA ASN A 148 -15.48 -5.00 -4.10
C ASN A 148 -14.62 -5.58 -2.97
N PRO A 149 -14.77 -5.14 -1.71
CA PRO A 149 -13.91 -5.58 -0.61
C PRO A 149 -14.02 -7.09 -0.30
N CYS A 150 -15.16 -7.73 -0.60
CA CYS A 150 -15.30 -9.18 -0.46
C CYS A 150 -14.33 -9.97 -1.36
N ASP A 151 -13.92 -9.41 -2.48
CA ASP A 151 -12.95 -10.01 -3.39
C ASP A 151 -11.50 -9.94 -2.86
N ARG A 152 -11.28 -9.23 -1.76
CA ARG A 152 -9.96 -9.06 -1.11
C ARG A 152 -9.71 -10.08 -0.02
N LEU A 153 -10.71 -10.92 0.29
CA LEU A 153 -10.67 -11.88 1.39
C LEU A 153 -10.52 -13.30 0.86
N HIS A 154 -9.78 -14.14 1.59
CA HIS A 154 -9.68 -15.59 1.31
C HIS A 154 -10.79 -16.40 1.97
N SER A 155 -11.32 -15.89 3.08
CA SER A 155 -12.38 -16.53 3.85
C SER A 155 -13.48 -15.54 4.18
N TRP A 156 -14.67 -16.07 4.46
CA TRP A 156 -15.80 -15.24 4.88
C TRP A 156 -15.51 -14.58 6.23
N PRO A 157 -15.84 -13.29 6.40
CA PRO A 157 -15.63 -12.56 7.64
C PRO A 157 -16.77 -12.83 8.64
N ASN A 158 -16.94 -14.07 9.06
CA ASN A 158 -18.07 -14.51 9.90
C ASN A 158 -18.24 -13.63 11.14
N HIS A 159 -17.15 -13.26 11.80
CA HIS A 159 -17.17 -12.38 12.96
C HIS A 159 -17.87 -11.02 12.70
N TYR A 160 -17.66 -10.44 11.53
CA TYR A 160 -18.31 -9.17 11.15
C TYR A 160 -19.71 -9.40 10.57
N LEU A 161 -19.99 -10.56 9.94
CA LEU A 161 -21.30 -10.87 9.35
C LEU A 161 -22.41 -11.03 10.39
N GLU A 162 -22.07 -11.36 11.63
CA GLU A 162 -23.03 -11.41 12.75
C GLU A 162 -23.55 -10.03 13.12
N GLN A 163 -22.84 -8.95 12.81
CA GLN A 163 -23.14 -7.60 13.25
C GLN A 163 -23.45 -6.62 12.11
N TYR A 164 -22.96 -6.91 10.89
CA TYR A 164 -22.98 -5.97 9.78
C TYR A 164 -23.48 -6.60 8.48
N PRO A 165 -24.14 -5.81 7.60
CA PRO A 165 -24.43 -6.24 6.25
C PRO A 165 -23.16 -6.66 5.50
N ARG A 166 -23.28 -7.64 4.61
CA ARG A 166 -22.16 -8.31 3.90
C ARG A 166 -21.09 -7.36 3.38
N LYS A 167 -21.47 -6.27 2.69
CA LYS A 167 -20.49 -5.33 2.13
C LYS A 167 -19.67 -4.63 3.20
N VAL A 168 -20.31 -4.25 4.30
CA VAL A 168 -19.63 -3.60 5.44
C VAL A 168 -18.74 -4.62 6.15
N ALA A 169 -19.24 -5.82 6.41
CA ALA A 169 -18.45 -6.89 7.01
C ALA A 169 -17.17 -7.19 6.22
N CYS A 170 -17.28 -7.33 4.88
CA CYS A 170 -16.10 -7.50 4.02
C CYS A 170 -15.15 -6.32 4.07
N TYR A 171 -15.68 -5.10 4.14
CA TYR A 171 -14.85 -3.90 4.22
C TYR A 171 -14.07 -3.85 5.55
N LEU A 172 -14.72 -4.08 6.68
CA LEU A 172 -14.04 -4.14 7.98
C LEU A 172 -12.98 -5.25 8.01
N ALA A 173 -13.29 -6.41 7.46
CA ALA A 173 -12.32 -7.51 7.35
C ALA A 173 -11.13 -7.19 6.44
N SER A 174 -11.33 -6.41 5.37
CA SER A 174 -10.23 -5.97 4.52
C SER A 174 -9.30 -4.97 5.23
N ILE A 175 -9.84 -4.14 6.15
CA ILE A 175 -9.04 -3.27 7.02
C ILE A 175 -8.25 -4.10 8.04
N SER A 176 -8.88 -5.12 8.65
CA SER A 176 -8.16 -6.03 9.57
C SER A 176 -7.05 -6.81 8.84
N LYS A 177 -7.25 -7.14 7.57
CA LYS A 177 -6.23 -7.75 6.74
C LYS A 177 -5.03 -6.81 6.48
N LEU A 178 -5.30 -5.52 6.24
CA LEU A 178 -4.25 -4.50 6.15
C LEU A 178 -3.45 -4.42 7.44
N ASP A 179 -4.11 -4.39 8.59
CA ASP A 179 -3.46 -4.34 9.90
C ASP A 179 -2.53 -5.56 10.12
N ASN A 180 -3.02 -6.75 9.80
CA ASN A 180 -2.23 -7.98 9.85
C ASN A 180 -1.03 -7.93 8.87
N PHE A 181 -1.22 -7.40 7.65
CA PHE A 181 -0.14 -7.19 6.70
C PHE A 181 0.95 -6.28 7.27
N LEU A 182 0.58 -5.15 7.87
CA LEU A 182 1.53 -4.21 8.45
C LEU A 182 2.30 -4.83 9.63
N GLY A 183 1.64 -5.62 10.47
CA GLY A 183 2.28 -6.33 11.56
C GLY A 183 3.30 -7.38 11.07
N GLN A 184 2.97 -8.12 10.01
CA GLN A 184 3.92 -9.07 9.40
C GLN A 184 5.07 -8.35 8.71
N LEU A 185 4.81 -7.24 8.03
CA LEU A 185 5.83 -6.42 7.40
C LEU A 185 6.82 -5.86 8.44
N ASP A 186 6.33 -5.34 9.56
CA ASP A 186 7.19 -4.89 10.67
C ASP A 186 8.10 -6.02 11.18
N GLY A 187 7.53 -7.23 11.36
CA GLY A 187 8.31 -8.41 11.73
C GLY A 187 9.39 -8.79 10.70
N ILE A 188 9.10 -8.67 9.41
CA ILE A 188 10.07 -8.88 8.33
C ILE A 188 11.18 -7.83 8.41
N LEU A 189 10.82 -6.55 8.51
CA LEU A 189 11.78 -5.44 8.55
C LEU A 189 12.74 -5.58 9.74
N ARG A 190 12.24 -5.93 10.92
CA ARG A 190 13.06 -6.16 12.13
C ARG A 190 14.06 -7.31 11.97
N ARG A 191 13.74 -8.34 11.21
CA ARG A 191 14.66 -9.45 10.95
C ARG A 191 15.77 -9.07 9.98
N HIS A 192 15.50 -8.18 9.03
CA HIS A 192 16.44 -7.82 7.95
C HIS A 192 17.24 -6.53 8.22
N SER A 193 16.76 -5.64 9.07
CA SER A 193 17.44 -4.37 9.33
C SER A 193 17.30 -3.92 10.78
N ARG A 194 18.38 -3.37 11.33
CA ARG A 194 18.35 -2.71 12.65
C ARG A 194 17.79 -1.29 12.60
N HIS A 195 17.84 -0.68 11.41
CA HIS A 195 17.41 0.71 11.21
C HIS A 195 16.49 0.75 9.98
N PHE A 196 15.22 1.00 10.21
CA PHE A 196 14.22 1.20 9.16
C PHE A 196 13.15 2.19 9.61
N ALA A 197 12.49 2.80 8.63
CA ALA A 197 11.23 3.52 8.81
C ALA A 197 10.17 2.86 7.90
N MET A 198 8.94 2.78 8.43
CA MET A 198 7.76 2.38 7.68
C MET A 198 6.77 3.54 7.72
N LEU A 199 6.36 4.01 6.53
CA LEU A 199 5.39 5.08 6.31
C LEU A 199 4.18 4.54 5.60
#